data_5b127b8125fbc2c0e2b6810215ea4317
#
_entry.id   5b127b8125fbc2c0e2b6810215ea4317
#
_cell.length_a   1.000
_cell.length_b   1.000
_cell.length_c   1.000
_cell.angle_alpha   90.00
_cell.angle_beta   90.00
_cell.angle_gamma   90.00
#
_symmetry.space_group_name_H-M   'P 1'
#
loop_
_entity.id
_entity.type
_entity.pdbx_description
1 polymer ?
#
loop_
_entity_poly.entity_id
_entity_poly.type
_entity_poly.pdbx_seq_one_letter_code
_entity_poly.pdbx_strand_id
1 'polypeptide(L)'
;MRRILLAEDEEAMRTYLARALENAGYRVSAVDRGTAALPLLETGAYDLLLSDIVMPEMDGIELAQRCGEISPHTKIMFITGFAAVTLKASRETPRANILSKPFHLRDLVREIERVFEEQASVLL
;
A
#
# COMPACT_ATOMS: atom_id res chain seq x y z
N MET A 1 -14.62 9.15 3.61
CA MET A 1 -13.18 9.39 3.36
C MET A 1 -12.44 8.05 3.37
N ARG A 2 -11.69 7.77 2.34
CA ARG A 2 -10.91 6.53 2.23
C ARG A 2 -9.74 6.54 3.20
N ARG A 3 -9.43 5.38 3.76
CA ARG A 3 -8.37 5.22 4.73
C ARG A 3 -7.24 4.38 4.15
N ILE A 4 -6.03 4.90 4.25
CA ILE A 4 -4.82 4.26 3.73
C ILE A 4 -3.88 3.92 4.88
N LEU A 5 -3.40 2.68 4.89
CA LEU A 5 -2.33 2.25 5.78
C LEU A 5 -1.04 2.25 4.97
N LEU A 6 -0.10 3.09 5.36
CA LEU A 6 1.20 3.21 4.70
C LEU A 6 2.28 2.50 5.51
N ALA A 7 2.96 1.54 4.90
CA ALA A 7 4.09 0.85 5.51
C ALA A 7 5.37 1.21 4.74
N GLU A 8 6.24 1.98 5.36
CA GLU A 8 7.48 2.46 4.77
C GLU A 8 8.52 2.65 5.87
N ASP A 9 9.67 1.96 5.75
CA ASP A 9 10.70 1.98 6.79
C ASP A 9 11.58 3.24 6.76
N GLU A 10 11.69 3.91 5.62
CA GLU A 10 12.45 5.17 5.53
C GLU A 10 11.60 6.34 6.01
N GLU A 11 12.05 7.00 7.08
CA GLU A 11 11.29 8.07 7.72
C GLU A 11 10.95 9.24 6.77
N ALA A 12 11.94 9.70 5.99
CA ALA A 12 11.72 10.83 5.09
C ALA A 12 10.67 10.49 4.02
N MET A 13 10.76 9.31 3.42
CA MET A 13 9.81 8.86 2.42
C MET A 13 8.43 8.66 3.04
N ARG A 14 8.37 8.07 4.22
CA ARG A 14 7.11 7.84 4.94
C ARG A 14 6.38 9.16 5.20
N THR A 15 7.08 10.16 5.73
CA THR A 15 6.52 11.47 5.99
C THR A 15 6.06 12.15 4.69
N TYR A 16 6.87 12.08 3.66
CA TYR A 16 6.59 12.68 2.36
C TYR A 16 5.33 12.10 1.73
N LEU A 17 5.25 10.78 1.70
CA LEU A 17 4.09 10.08 1.13
C LEU A 17 2.83 10.33 1.95
N ALA A 18 2.93 10.27 3.26
CA ALA A 18 1.78 10.49 4.14
C ALA A 18 1.18 11.88 3.91
N ARG A 19 2.01 12.90 3.84
CA ARG A 19 1.54 14.27 3.60
C ARG A 19 0.88 14.42 2.23
N ALA A 20 1.47 13.83 1.20
CA ALA A 20 0.92 13.89 -0.15
C ALA A 20 -0.47 13.26 -0.21
N LEU A 21 -0.63 12.11 0.44
CA LEU A 21 -1.91 11.40 0.47
C LEU A 21 -2.95 12.15 1.30
N GLU A 22 -2.55 12.71 2.43
CA GLU A 22 -3.45 13.55 3.23
C GLU A 22 -3.92 14.77 2.45
N ASN A 23 -3.00 15.43 1.73
CA ASN A 23 -3.35 16.57 0.88
C ASN A 23 -4.29 16.18 -0.26
N ALA A 24 -4.27 14.94 -0.69
CA ALA A 24 -5.18 14.44 -1.71
C ALA A 24 -6.57 14.03 -1.15
N GLY A 25 -6.78 14.15 0.16
CA GLY A 25 -8.07 13.91 0.79
C GLY A 25 -8.22 12.57 1.48
N TYR A 26 -7.14 11.81 1.65
CA TYR A 26 -7.19 10.51 2.33
C TYR A 26 -6.83 10.63 3.80
N ARG A 27 -7.33 9.70 4.59
CA ARG A 27 -6.85 9.53 5.96
C ARG A 27 -5.72 8.51 5.93
N VAL A 28 -4.59 8.85 6.52
CA VAL A 28 -3.38 8.03 6.46
C VAL A 28 -2.92 7.66 7.86
N SER A 29 -2.70 6.36 8.07
CA SER A 29 -1.94 5.86 9.21
C SER A 29 -0.63 5.32 8.67
N ALA A 30 0.49 5.79 9.19
CA ALA A 30 1.80 5.40 8.69
C ALA A 30 2.57 4.60 9.75
N VAL A 31 3.18 3.51 9.32
CA VAL A 31 4.00 2.67 10.17
C VAL A 31 5.36 2.44 9.50
N ASP A 32 6.37 2.11 10.31
CA ASP A 32 7.74 1.95 9.83
C ASP A 32 8.12 0.50 9.51
N ARG A 33 7.20 -0.46 9.72
CA ARG A 33 7.47 -1.88 9.52
C ARG A 33 6.18 -2.68 9.35
N GLY A 34 6.30 -3.86 8.74
CA GLY A 34 5.15 -4.72 8.50
C GLY A 34 4.49 -5.22 9.78
N THR A 35 5.30 -5.57 10.78
CA THR A 35 4.76 -6.09 12.05
C THR A 35 3.92 -5.05 12.79
N ALA A 36 4.19 -3.76 12.61
CA ALA A 36 3.39 -2.69 13.19
C ALA A 36 2.07 -2.48 12.43
N ALA A 37 2.00 -2.90 11.17
CA ALA A 37 0.80 -2.79 10.36
C ALA A 37 -0.26 -3.84 10.75
N LEU A 38 0.15 -5.01 11.19
CA LEU A 38 -0.78 -6.12 11.45
C LEU A 38 -1.89 -5.80 12.43
N PRO A 39 -1.62 -5.21 13.60
CA PRO A 39 -2.70 -4.86 14.52
C PRO A 39 -3.69 -3.86 13.95
N LEU A 40 -3.20 -2.95 13.10
CA LEU A 40 -4.07 -1.95 12.46
C LEU A 40 -4.97 -2.60 11.40
N LEU A 41 -4.45 -3.56 10.65
CA LEU A 41 -5.24 -4.30 9.67
C LEU A 41 -6.36 -5.10 10.32
N GLU A 42 -6.14 -5.59 11.53
CA GLU A 42 -7.15 -6.34 12.28
C GLU A 42 -8.39 -5.51 12.60
N THR A 43 -8.27 -4.20 12.62
CA THR A 43 -9.44 -3.32 12.85
C THR A 43 -10.42 -3.32 11.68
N GLY A 44 -9.99 -3.76 10.50
CA GLY A 44 -10.81 -3.73 9.29
C GLY A 44 -11.11 -2.34 8.75
N ALA A 45 -10.41 -1.31 9.24
CA ALA A 45 -10.73 0.08 8.95
C ALA A 45 -10.08 0.64 7.68
N TYR A 46 -9.21 -0.13 7.01
CA TYR A 46 -8.42 0.40 5.90
C TYR A 46 -8.93 -0.06 4.54
N ASP A 47 -8.96 0.88 3.61
CA ASP A 47 -9.38 0.62 2.23
C ASP A 47 -8.21 0.21 1.34
N LEU A 48 -7.01 0.69 1.67
CA LEU A 48 -5.80 0.41 0.91
C LEU A 48 -4.60 0.23 1.85
N LEU A 49 -3.80 -0.79 1.57
CA LEU A 49 -2.45 -0.94 2.10
C LEU A 49 -1.48 -0.52 1.03
N LEU A 50 -0.73 0.55 1.29
CA LEU A 50 0.35 1.03 0.43
C LEU A 50 1.65 0.68 1.13
N SER A 51 2.45 -0.20 0.53
CA SER A 51 3.65 -0.72 1.20
C SER A 51 4.86 -0.75 0.29
N ASP A 52 6.02 -0.41 0.84
CA ASP A 52 7.28 -0.78 0.20
C ASP A 52 7.41 -2.30 0.26
N ILE A 53 8.11 -2.88 -0.69
CA ILE A 53 8.35 -4.33 -0.71
C ILE A 53 9.52 -4.68 0.19
N VAL A 54 10.62 -3.95 0.09
CA VAL A 54 11.83 -4.25 0.87
C VAL A 54 11.79 -3.51 2.20
N MET A 55 11.55 -4.24 3.27
CA MET A 55 11.52 -3.72 4.63
C MET A 55 12.15 -4.75 5.57
N PRO A 56 12.72 -4.30 6.71
CA PRO A 56 13.28 -5.24 7.68
C PRO A 56 12.19 -6.09 8.34
N GLU A 57 12.58 -7.28 8.79
CA GLU A 57 11.75 -8.26 9.50
C GLU A 57 10.69 -8.92 8.61
N MET A 58 9.68 -8.17 8.20
CA MET A 58 8.60 -8.64 7.34
C MET A 58 8.58 -7.78 6.09
N ASP A 59 8.80 -8.36 4.92
CA ASP A 59 8.74 -7.61 3.66
C ASP A 59 7.29 -7.32 3.26
N GLY A 60 7.13 -6.45 2.26
CA GLY A 60 5.82 -6.04 1.81
C GLY A 60 4.98 -7.16 1.20
N ILE A 61 5.61 -8.16 0.60
CA ILE A 61 4.91 -9.31 0.01
C ILE A 61 4.27 -10.15 1.10
N GLU A 62 5.03 -10.47 2.15
CA GLU A 62 4.50 -11.20 3.29
C GLU A 62 3.38 -10.40 3.98
N LEU A 63 3.60 -9.11 4.16
CA LEU A 63 2.58 -8.23 4.75
C LEU A 63 1.29 -8.26 3.91
N ALA A 64 1.40 -8.19 2.59
CA ALA A 64 0.24 -8.23 1.71
C ALA A 64 -0.51 -9.56 1.81
N GLN A 65 0.22 -10.66 1.91
CA GLN A 65 -0.39 -11.98 2.08
C GLN A 65 -1.15 -12.08 3.40
N ARG A 66 -0.56 -11.56 4.47
CA ARG A 66 -1.22 -11.49 5.78
C ARG A 66 -2.44 -10.56 5.73
N CYS A 67 -2.33 -9.45 5.03
CA CYS A 67 -3.45 -8.53 4.82
C CYS A 67 -4.61 -9.23 4.12
N GLY A 68 -4.34 -10.05 3.11
CA GLY A 68 -5.37 -10.82 2.41
C GLY A 68 -6.14 -11.76 3.32
N GLU A 69 -5.48 -12.30 4.33
CA GLU A 69 -6.11 -13.19 5.32
C GLU A 69 -6.90 -12.40 6.38
N ILE A 70 -6.32 -11.32 6.87
CA ILE A 70 -6.87 -10.53 7.99
C ILE A 70 -7.96 -9.57 7.52
N SER A 71 -7.77 -8.92 6.38
CA SER A 71 -8.63 -7.85 5.89
C SER A 71 -8.79 -7.98 4.37
N PRO A 72 -9.55 -8.97 3.91
CA PRO A 72 -9.63 -9.28 2.47
C PRO A 72 -10.24 -8.17 1.61
N HIS A 73 -10.97 -7.23 2.20
CA HIS A 73 -11.50 -6.09 1.45
C HIS A 73 -10.47 -4.99 1.20
N THR A 74 -9.35 -5.01 1.91
CA THR A 74 -8.30 -3.99 1.76
C THR A 74 -7.53 -4.23 0.46
N LYS A 75 -7.51 -3.21 -0.40
CA LYS A 75 -6.73 -3.27 -1.64
C LYS A 75 -5.25 -3.12 -1.32
N ILE A 76 -4.39 -3.62 -2.20
CA ILE A 76 -2.94 -3.61 -1.98
C ILE A 76 -2.25 -2.93 -3.14
N MET A 77 -1.34 -2.01 -2.82
CA MET A 77 -0.45 -1.39 -3.78
C MET A 77 0.97 -1.39 -3.22
N PHE A 78 1.91 -1.84 -4.02
CA PHE A 78 3.33 -1.79 -3.67
C PHE A 78 4.02 -0.62 -4.33
N ILE A 79 5.02 -0.08 -3.63
CA ILE A 79 6.01 0.82 -4.20
C ILE A 79 7.38 0.16 -4.06
N THR A 80 8.18 0.19 -5.11
CA THR A 80 9.49 -0.47 -5.09
C THR A 80 10.46 0.17 -6.05
N GLY A 81 11.75 0.17 -5.67
CA GLY A 81 12.85 0.57 -6.55
C GLY A 81 13.61 -0.62 -7.14
N PHE A 82 13.19 -1.85 -6.86
CA PHE A 82 13.94 -3.05 -7.27
C PHE A 82 13.14 -3.92 -8.24
N ALA A 83 13.64 -4.03 -9.49
CA ALA A 83 12.99 -4.82 -10.53
C ALA A 83 12.85 -6.30 -10.18
N ALA A 84 13.85 -6.86 -9.51
CA ALA A 84 13.83 -8.29 -9.13
C ALA A 84 12.65 -8.63 -8.21
N VAL A 85 12.38 -7.76 -7.22
CA VAL A 85 11.27 -8.00 -6.30
C VAL A 85 9.91 -7.72 -6.94
N THR A 86 9.88 -6.92 -8.00
CA THR A 86 8.65 -6.67 -8.75
C THR A 86 8.11 -7.97 -9.36
N LEU A 87 8.99 -8.78 -9.93
CA LEU A 87 8.59 -10.09 -10.49
C LEU A 87 8.05 -11.02 -9.40
N LYS A 88 8.71 -11.07 -8.27
CA LYS A 88 8.27 -11.87 -7.13
C LYS A 88 6.90 -11.44 -6.64
N ALA A 89 6.71 -10.12 -6.48
CA ALA A 89 5.44 -9.56 -6.04
C ALA A 89 4.31 -9.89 -7.01
N SER A 90 4.55 -9.79 -8.32
CA SER A 90 3.56 -10.11 -9.34
C SER A 90 3.11 -11.57 -9.28
N ARG A 91 4.02 -12.49 -8.96
CA ARG A 91 3.69 -13.90 -8.85
C ARG A 91 2.96 -14.25 -7.56
N GLU A 92 3.43 -13.71 -6.44
CA GLU A 92 2.93 -14.08 -5.11
C GLU A 92 1.72 -13.27 -4.66
N THR A 93 1.51 -12.10 -5.27
CA THR A 93 0.38 -11.22 -4.96
C THR A 93 -0.20 -10.66 -6.26
N PRO A 94 -0.82 -11.50 -7.10
CA PRO A 94 -1.23 -11.09 -8.46
C PRO A 94 -2.31 -10.00 -8.49
N ARG A 95 -3.04 -9.80 -7.40
CA ARG A 95 -4.07 -8.74 -7.32
C ARG A 95 -3.53 -7.39 -6.90
N ALA A 96 -2.28 -7.33 -6.45
CA ALA A 96 -1.68 -6.08 -6.01
C ALA A 96 -1.25 -5.24 -7.21
N ASN A 97 -1.43 -3.92 -7.09
CA ASN A 97 -0.87 -2.97 -8.05
C ASN A 97 0.56 -2.64 -7.62
N ILE A 98 1.42 -2.36 -8.58
CA ILE A 98 2.83 -2.06 -8.30
C ILE A 98 3.20 -0.76 -8.99
N LEU A 99 3.77 0.17 -8.23
CA LEU A 99 4.29 1.42 -8.75
C LEU A 99 5.80 1.44 -8.52
N SER A 100 6.57 1.58 -9.62
CA SER A 100 8.04 1.56 -9.55
C SER A 100 8.60 2.94 -9.27
N LYS A 101 9.61 3.01 -8.41
CA LYS A 101 10.41 4.23 -8.18
C LYS A 101 11.39 4.41 -9.33
N PRO A 102 11.71 5.63 -9.77
CA PRO A 102 11.14 6.90 -9.31
C PRO A 102 9.75 7.17 -9.91
N PHE A 103 8.91 7.87 -9.17
CA PHE A 103 7.58 8.28 -9.65
C PHE A 103 7.28 9.70 -9.17
N HIS A 104 6.34 10.37 -9.84
CA HIS A 104 5.82 11.65 -9.37
C HIS A 104 4.66 11.40 -8.41
N LEU A 105 4.49 12.27 -7.42
CA LEU A 105 3.38 12.14 -6.46
C LEU A 105 2.02 12.11 -7.12
N ARG A 106 1.82 12.90 -8.18
CA ARG A 106 0.54 12.88 -8.89
C ARG A 106 0.26 11.53 -9.56
N ASP A 107 1.30 10.82 -9.98
CA ASP A 107 1.13 9.49 -10.57
C ASP A 107 0.71 8.48 -9.51
N LEU A 108 1.27 8.58 -8.31
CA LEU A 108 0.86 7.77 -7.17
C LEU A 108 -0.61 8.02 -6.83
N VAL A 109 -1.00 9.28 -6.71
CA VAL A 109 -2.38 9.65 -6.38
C VAL A 109 -3.35 9.15 -7.45
N ARG A 110 -2.99 9.29 -8.73
CA ARG A 110 -3.80 8.79 -9.84
C ARG A 110 -3.99 7.29 -9.79
N GLU A 111 -2.92 6.54 -9.51
CA GLU A 111 -3.02 5.09 -9.39
C GLU A 111 -3.92 4.67 -8.24
N ILE A 112 -3.84 5.36 -7.13
CA ILE A 112 -4.70 5.10 -5.98
C ILE A 112 -6.17 5.40 -6.33
N GLU A 113 -6.42 6.52 -6.96
CA GLU A 113 -7.77 6.88 -7.42
C GLU A 113 -8.31 5.83 -8.38
N ARG A 114 -7.47 5.35 -9.31
CA ARG A 114 -7.86 4.32 -10.28
C ARG A 114 -8.24 3.01 -9.58
N VAL A 115 -7.48 2.61 -8.58
CA VAL A 115 -7.77 1.39 -7.79
C VAL A 115 -9.14 1.50 -7.12
N PHE A 116 -9.45 2.63 -6.55
CA PHE A 116 -10.76 2.85 -5.91
C PHE A 116 -11.89 2.96 -6.92
N GLU A 117 -11.66 3.55 -8.08
CA GLU A 117 -12.65 3.61 -9.17
C GLU A 117 -12.97 2.22 -9.73
N GLU A 118 -11.96 1.37 -9.92
CA GLU A 118 -12.15 0.00 -10.38
C GLU A 118 -13.04 -0.78 -9.40
N GLN A 119 -12.82 -0.59 -8.11
CA GLN A 119 -13.63 -1.22 -7.08
C GLN A 119 -15.09 -0.77 -7.17
N ALA A 120 -15.32 0.52 -7.36
CA ALA A 120 -16.66 1.07 -7.52
C ALA A 120 -17.35 0.53 -8.78
N SER A 121 -16.60 0.42 -9.89
CA SER A 121 -17.11 -0.11 -11.15
C SER A 121 -17.56 -1.56 -11.04
N VAL A 122 -16.85 -2.36 -10.27
CA VAL A 122 -17.20 -3.77 -10.05
C VAL A 122 -18.52 -3.89 -9.29
N LEU A 123 -18.84 -2.95 -8.42
CA LEU A 123 -20.07 -2.94 -7.66
C LEU A 123 -21.29 -2.51 -8.46
N LEU A 124 -21.06 -1.83 -9.58
CA LEU A 124 -22.15 -1.41 -10.46
C LEU A 124 -22.51 -2.51 -11.45
#